data_09e579adbf18f2dcaa099ce7d52ae117
#
_entry.id   09e579adbf18f2dcaa099ce7d52ae117
#
_cell.length_a   1.000
_cell.length_b   1.000
_cell.length_c   1.000
_cell.angle_alpha   90.00
_cell.angle_beta   90.00
_cell.angle_gamma   90.00
#
_symmetry.space_group_name_H-M   'P 1'
#
loop_
_entity.id
_entity.type
_entity.pdbx_description
1 polymer ?
#
loop_
_entity_poly.entity_id
_entity_poly.type
_entity_poly.pdbx_seq_one_letter_code
_entity_poly.pdbx_strand_id
1 'polypeptide(L)'
;MGKEQVELRVEPDGRLSMFSLAGPSGQGHETVYPALVAQILGIPDDRIELRYNDVDAPKLVGVGTFGSRSLISHGAALATGAKEIVEKGRKLAAREFEVEADDVAFDNGQYRVVGTDLSITMRVLIERKWAEATHPLDTNVTLVLATAFPSGAHVAEVEIDPDTGAAWIVNYVAADDCGTIYNHKLVEGQLHGGLMQGIGQVFGEQIAYDPGTGQLLSGSFMDYFMPRADHLAPITLIDCGVPSPVNPLGAKGAGEAGATGSIPTLANAVLDALAPLNVRQVEMPFTPERIWRAIHQRT
;
A
#
# COMPACT_ATOMS: atom_id res chain seq x y z
N MET A 1 5.40 -15.84 -2.68
CA MET A 1 4.75 -15.22 -1.51
C MET A 1 4.10 -16.29 -0.64
N GLY A 2 3.75 -15.96 0.61
CA GLY A 2 3.00 -16.85 1.47
C GLY A 2 1.55 -17.06 1.01
N LYS A 3 0.87 -17.98 1.68
CA LYS A 3 -0.56 -18.23 1.54
C LYS A 3 -1.33 -17.14 2.29
N GLU A 4 -2.31 -16.51 1.65
CA GLU A 4 -3.15 -15.47 2.26
C GLU A 4 -4.62 -15.86 2.17
N GLN A 5 -5.31 -15.76 3.28
CA GLN A 5 -6.73 -16.03 3.41
C GLN A 5 -7.49 -14.77 3.80
N VAL A 6 -8.65 -14.60 3.20
CA VAL A 6 -9.62 -13.55 3.53
C VAL A 6 -11.00 -14.15 3.66
N GLU A 7 -11.87 -13.49 4.41
CA GLU A 7 -13.28 -13.85 4.48
C GLU A 7 -14.14 -12.61 4.22
N LEU A 8 -15.20 -12.79 3.44
CA LEU A 8 -16.24 -11.79 3.23
C LEU A 8 -17.53 -12.36 3.82
N ARG A 9 -18.13 -11.64 4.76
CA ARG A 9 -19.31 -12.07 5.50
C ARG A 9 -20.42 -11.04 5.42
N VAL A 10 -21.61 -11.50 5.13
CA VAL A 10 -22.82 -10.65 5.20
C VAL A 10 -23.30 -10.56 6.65
N GLU A 11 -23.34 -9.37 7.17
CA GLU A 11 -23.79 -9.10 8.54
C GLU A 11 -25.32 -9.04 8.64
N PRO A 12 -25.90 -9.26 9.82
CA PRO A 12 -27.36 -9.24 10.02
C PRO A 12 -28.04 -7.93 9.65
N ASP A 13 -27.29 -6.82 9.62
CA ASP A 13 -27.79 -5.49 9.23
C ASP A 13 -27.64 -5.21 7.72
N GLY A 14 -27.21 -6.19 6.94
CA GLY A 14 -27.05 -6.10 5.49
C GLY A 14 -25.78 -5.37 5.05
N ARG A 15 -24.80 -5.18 5.93
CA ARG A 15 -23.43 -4.77 5.57
C ARG A 15 -22.59 -5.97 5.19
N LEU A 16 -21.49 -5.74 4.49
CA LEU A 16 -20.48 -6.73 4.17
C LEU A 16 -19.23 -6.48 4.98
N SER A 17 -18.87 -7.42 5.85
CA SER A 17 -17.60 -7.41 6.57
C SER A 17 -16.53 -8.14 5.78
N MET A 18 -15.35 -7.53 5.66
CA MET A 18 -14.16 -8.14 5.11
C MET A 18 -13.15 -8.39 6.22
N PHE A 19 -12.70 -9.62 6.36
CA PHE A 19 -11.68 -10.00 7.33
C PHE A 19 -10.37 -10.29 6.62
N SER A 20 -9.29 -9.65 7.09
CA SER A 20 -7.96 -9.77 6.53
C SER A 20 -6.90 -9.65 7.62
N LEU A 21 -5.76 -10.34 7.45
CA LEU A 21 -4.59 -10.18 8.32
C LEU A 21 -3.76 -8.94 7.97
N ALA A 22 -4.02 -8.31 6.82
CA ALA A 22 -3.41 -7.04 6.44
C ALA A 22 -4.19 -5.87 7.05
N GLY A 23 -4.06 -5.69 8.36
CA GLY A 23 -4.69 -4.58 9.08
C GLY A 23 -4.15 -3.21 8.63
N PRO A 24 -4.95 -2.14 8.78
CA PRO A 24 -4.52 -0.79 8.46
C PRO A 24 -3.53 -0.25 9.51
N SER A 25 -2.55 0.51 9.04
CA SER A 25 -1.59 1.25 9.85
C SER A 25 -1.22 2.59 9.19
N GLY A 26 -2.19 3.22 8.52
CA GLY A 26 -2.03 4.49 7.80
C GLY A 26 -1.76 4.33 6.30
N GLN A 27 -1.63 3.10 5.77
CA GLN A 27 -1.40 2.83 4.34
C GLN A 27 -2.69 2.76 3.51
N GLY A 28 -3.86 3.05 4.10
CA GLY A 28 -5.13 3.24 3.41
C GLY A 28 -5.89 1.97 3.03
N HIS A 29 -5.67 0.84 3.72
CA HIS A 29 -6.40 -0.40 3.45
C HIS A 29 -7.91 -0.25 3.66
N GLU A 30 -8.33 0.50 4.69
CA GLU A 30 -9.73 0.82 4.99
C GLU A 30 -10.41 1.69 3.91
N THR A 31 -9.66 2.26 3.01
CA THR A 31 -10.18 3.02 1.85
C THR A 31 -10.16 2.17 0.59
N VAL A 32 -9.01 1.53 0.29
CA VAL A 32 -8.82 0.83 -0.99
C VAL A 32 -9.59 -0.47 -1.04
N TYR A 33 -9.61 -1.27 0.03
CA TYR A 33 -10.25 -2.58 -0.01
C TYR A 33 -11.78 -2.49 -0.12
N PRO A 34 -12.49 -1.64 0.66
CA PRO A 34 -13.92 -1.43 0.45
C PRO A 34 -14.24 -0.93 -0.95
N ALA A 35 -13.53 0.07 -1.45
CA ALA A 35 -13.75 0.61 -2.79
C ALA A 35 -13.56 -0.45 -3.89
N LEU A 36 -12.52 -1.30 -3.77
CA LEU A 36 -12.27 -2.40 -4.71
C LEU A 36 -13.41 -3.42 -4.72
N VAL A 37 -13.87 -3.84 -3.55
CA VAL A 37 -14.98 -4.82 -3.42
C VAL A 37 -16.30 -4.18 -3.85
N ALA A 38 -16.56 -2.93 -3.48
CA ALA A 38 -17.73 -2.16 -3.88
C ALA A 38 -17.87 -2.07 -5.41
N GLN A 39 -16.77 -1.76 -6.09
CA GLN A 39 -16.75 -1.70 -7.55
C GLN A 39 -17.10 -3.03 -8.21
N ILE A 40 -16.64 -4.16 -7.65
CA ILE A 40 -16.93 -5.51 -8.19
C ILE A 40 -18.38 -5.90 -7.93
N LEU A 41 -18.90 -5.60 -6.73
CA LEU A 41 -20.25 -5.97 -6.32
C LEU A 41 -21.33 -4.99 -6.82
N GLY A 42 -20.95 -3.80 -7.27
CA GLY A 42 -21.89 -2.75 -7.67
C GLY A 42 -22.75 -2.25 -6.51
N ILE A 43 -22.18 -2.16 -5.30
CA ILE A 43 -22.85 -1.63 -4.09
C ILE A 43 -22.03 -0.45 -3.53
N PRO A 44 -22.64 0.45 -2.75
CA PRO A 44 -21.91 1.55 -2.10
C PRO A 44 -20.79 1.04 -1.17
N ASP A 45 -19.66 1.72 -1.15
CA ASP A 45 -18.49 1.38 -0.32
C ASP A 45 -18.74 1.60 1.18
N ASP A 46 -19.62 2.51 1.56
CA ASP A 46 -20.07 2.73 2.94
C ASP A 46 -20.84 1.54 3.54
N ARG A 47 -21.21 0.56 2.72
CA ARG A 47 -21.82 -0.71 3.13
C ARG A 47 -20.79 -1.83 3.32
N ILE A 48 -19.51 -1.55 3.13
CA ILE A 48 -18.43 -2.54 3.22
C ILE A 48 -17.43 -2.07 4.27
N GLU A 49 -17.10 -2.94 5.21
CA GLU A 49 -16.20 -2.63 6.32
C GLU A 49 -15.02 -3.61 6.36
N LEU A 50 -13.80 -3.07 6.45
CA LEU A 50 -12.62 -3.87 6.76
C LEU A 50 -12.54 -4.07 8.28
N ARG A 51 -12.68 -5.31 8.74
CA ARG A 51 -12.56 -5.69 10.15
C ARG A 51 -11.23 -6.38 10.41
N TYR A 52 -10.52 -5.90 11.41
CA TYR A 52 -9.22 -6.40 11.83
C TYR A 52 -9.12 -6.34 13.36
N ASN A 53 -8.30 -7.20 13.96
CA ASN A 53 -8.15 -7.31 15.41
C ASN A 53 -9.49 -7.46 16.16
N ASP A 54 -10.45 -8.12 15.53
CA ASP A 54 -11.78 -8.33 16.04
C ASP A 54 -11.84 -9.66 16.80
N VAL A 55 -12.50 -9.67 17.95
CA VAL A 55 -12.65 -10.89 18.77
C VAL A 55 -13.48 -11.97 18.07
N ASP A 56 -14.39 -11.56 17.18
CA ASP A 56 -15.26 -12.43 16.40
C ASP A 56 -14.68 -12.73 15.01
N ALA A 57 -13.44 -12.29 14.74
CA ALA A 57 -12.79 -12.55 13.48
C ALA A 57 -12.56 -14.04 13.25
N PRO A 58 -12.73 -14.55 12.03
CA PRO A 58 -12.39 -15.91 11.70
C PRO A 58 -10.88 -16.15 11.86
N LYS A 59 -10.50 -17.41 12.14
CA LYS A 59 -9.09 -17.78 12.15
C LYS A 59 -8.58 -17.86 10.72
N LEU A 60 -7.91 -16.80 10.27
CA LEU A 60 -7.31 -16.73 8.96
C LEU A 60 -5.87 -17.25 8.94
N VAL A 61 -5.46 -17.76 7.80
CA VAL A 61 -4.07 -18.16 7.53
C VAL A 61 -3.41 -17.12 6.63
N GLY A 62 -2.26 -16.62 7.05
CA GLY A 62 -1.52 -15.61 6.28
C GLY A 62 -0.42 -14.96 7.09
N VAL A 63 0.20 -13.94 6.53
CA VAL A 63 1.38 -13.28 7.09
C VAL A 63 1.21 -11.76 7.26
N GLY A 64 0.14 -11.16 6.76
CA GLY A 64 -0.16 -9.74 6.92
C GLY A 64 0.65 -8.82 6.00
N THR A 65 0.89 -7.59 6.48
CA THR A 65 1.51 -6.49 5.71
C THR A 65 3.01 -6.44 5.90
N PHE A 66 3.80 -6.70 4.86
CA PHE A 66 5.24 -6.46 4.75
C PHE A 66 5.66 -6.52 3.27
N GLY A 67 6.83 -5.97 2.92
CA GLY A 67 7.38 -6.06 1.56
C GLY A 67 6.47 -5.50 0.47
N SER A 68 5.70 -4.47 0.79
CA SER A 68 4.79 -3.76 -0.12
C SER A 68 3.77 -4.64 -0.85
N ARG A 69 3.36 -5.76 -0.24
CA ARG A 69 2.59 -6.84 -0.89
C ARG A 69 1.09 -6.81 -0.64
N SER A 70 0.59 -5.96 0.23
CA SER A 70 -0.78 -6.05 0.76
C SER A 70 -1.86 -6.04 -0.33
N LEU A 71 -1.79 -5.08 -1.28
CA LEU A 71 -2.75 -5.05 -2.38
C LEU A 71 -2.60 -6.25 -3.33
N ILE A 72 -1.35 -6.65 -3.61
CA ILE A 72 -1.04 -7.80 -4.48
C ILE A 72 -1.61 -9.10 -3.94
N SER A 73 -1.60 -9.31 -2.62
CA SER A 73 -2.02 -10.55 -1.98
C SER A 73 -3.43 -10.46 -1.40
N HIS A 74 -3.64 -9.63 -0.37
CA HIS A 74 -4.93 -9.51 0.30
C HIS A 74 -5.97 -8.82 -0.58
N GLY A 75 -5.59 -7.75 -1.32
CA GLY A 75 -6.48 -7.09 -2.28
C GLY A 75 -6.94 -8.06 -3.38
N ALA A 76 -6.02 -8.86 -3.94
CA ALA A 76 -6.38 -9.88 -4.93
C ALA A 76 -7.28 -10.98 -4.36
N ALA A 77 -7.07 -11.39 -3.11
CA ALA A 77 -7.93 -12.37 -2.44
C ALA A 77 -9.35 -11.80 -2.22
N LEU A 78 -9.45 -10.54 -1.77
CA LEU A 78 -10.73 -9.84 -1.62
C LEU A 78 -11.46 -9.67 -2.96
N ALA A 79 -10.74 -9.28 -4.02
CA ALA A 79 -11.31 -9.18 -5.36
C ALA A 79 -11.80 -10.53 -5.89
N THR A 80 -11.07 -11.61 -5.61
CA THR A 80 -11.50 -12.97 -5.96
C THR A 80 -12.76 -13.36 -5.19
N GLY A 81 -12.79 -13.10 -3.88
CA GLY A 81 -13.97 -13.34 -3.05
C GLY A 81 -15.18 -12.54 -3.49
N ALA A 82 -15.02 -11.28 -3.87
CA ALA A 82 -16.10 -10.47 -4.43
C ALA A 82 -16.65 -11.06 -5.74
N LYS A 83 -15.78 -11.53 -6.63
CA LYS A 83 -16.21 -12.23 -7.85
C LYS A 83 -16.96 -13.54 -7.54
N GLU A 84 -16.51 -14.30 -6.54
CA GLU A 84 -17.23 -15.49 -6.07
C GLU A 84 -18.62 -15.14 -5.50
N ILE A 85 -18.74 -14.02 -4.78
CA ILE A 85 -20.03 -13.50 -4.32
C ILE A 85 -20.95 -13.19 -5.51
N VAL A 86 -20.42 -12.57 -6.57
CA VAL A 86 -21.21 -12.33 -7.80
C VAL A 86 -21.72 -13.64 -8.38
N GLU A 87 -20.90 -14.68 -8.46
CA GLU A 87 -21.33 -15.98 -8.99
C GLU A 87 -22.31 -16.71 -8.06
N LYS A 88 -22.15 -16.60 -6.75
CA LYS A 88 -23.15 -17.10 -5.79
C LYS A 88 -24.48 -16.35 -5.93
N GLY A 89 -24.42 -15.03 -6.05
CA GLY A 89 -25.59 -14.18 -6.28
C GLY A 89 -26.32 -14.52 -7.59
N ARG A 90 -25.57 -14.84 -8.66
CA ARG A 90 -26.14 -15.32 -9.94
C ARG A 90 -26.98 -16.57 -9.73
N LYS A 91 -26.47 -17.54 -8.97
CA LYS A 91 -27.22 -18.79 -8.66
C LYS A 91 -28.44 -18.53 -7.78
N LEU A 92 -28.35 -17.56 -6.85
CA LEU A 92 -29.52 -17.18 -6.02
C LEU A 92 -30.58 -16.47 -6.85
N ALA A 93 -30.19 -15.57 -7.75
CA ALA A 93 -31.09 -14.88 -8.66
C ALA A 93 -31.77 -15.87 -9.62
N ALA A 94 -31.01 -16.84 -10.15
CA ALA A 94 -31.55 -17.90 -11.00
C ALA A 94 -32.63 -18.75 -10.30
N ARG A 95 -32.42 -19.13 -9.02
CA ARG A 95 -33.43 -19.81 -8.20
C ARG A 95 -34.67 -18.96 -8.00
N GLU A 96 -34.49 -17.65 -7.77
CA GLU A 96 -35.59 -16.72 -7.55
C GLU A 96 -36.48 -16.57 -8.78
N PHE A 97 -35.89 -16.61 -9.97
CA PHE A 97 -36.57 -16.46 -11.24
C PHE A 97 -36.94 -17.80 -11.90
N GLU A 98 -36.61 -18.93 -11.28
CA GLU A 98 -36.83 -20.28 -11.79
C GLU A 98 -36.22 -20.48 -13.19
N VAL A 99 -35.01 -20.00 -13.41
CA VAL A 99 -34.23 -20.12 -14.65
C VAL A 99 -32.86 -20.74 -14.40
N GLU A 100 -32.11 -21.08 -15.46
CA GLU A 100 -30.73 -21.53 -15.35
C GLU A 100 -29.81 -20.36 -15.03
N ALA A 101 -28.73 -20.64 -14.31
CA ALA A 101 -27.76 -19.59 -13.88
C ALA A 101 -27.08 -18.90 -15.08
N ASP A 102 -26.91 -19.61 -16.17
CA ASP A 102 -26.32 -19.11 -17.41
C ASP A 102 -27.20 -18.08 -18.14
N ASP A 103 -28.50 -18.08 -17.86
CA ASP A 103 -29.47 -17.11 -18.38
C ASP A 103 -29.46 -15.79 -17.58
N VAL A 104 -28.73 -15.73 -16.48
CA VAL A 104 -28.67 -14.53 -15.61
C VAL A 104 -27.37 -13.77 -15.85
N ALA A 105 -27.46 -12.58 -16.43
CA ALA A 105 -26.35 -11.64 -16.54
C ALA A 105 -26.21 -10.80 -15.25
N PHE A 106 -24.96 -10.43 -14.91
CA PHE A 106 -24.67 -9.48 -13.84
C PHE A 106 -23.97 -8.26 -14.42
N ASP A 107 -24.48 -7.09 -14.10
CA ASP A 107 -23.87 -5.82 -14.45
C ASP A 107 -24.12 -4.79 -13.34
N ASN A 108 -23.08 -4.15 -12.87
CA ASN A 108 -23.11 -3.04 -11.90
C ASN A 108 -24.12 -3.24 -10.76
N GLY A 109 -24.00 -4.36 -10.04
CA GLY A 109 -24.85 -4.68 -8.88
C GLY A 109 -26.26 -5.20 -9.23
N GLN A 110 -26.56 -5.46 -10.48
CA GLN A 110 -27.86 -5.96 -10.93
C GLN A 110 -27.72 -7.30 -11.65
N TYR A 111 -28.50 -8.28 -11.22
CA TYR A 111 -28.76 -9.54 -11.92
C TYR A 111 -30.00 -9.39 -12.78
N ARG A 112 -29.92 -9.81 -14.04
CA ARG A 112 -31.02 -9.73 -15.00
C ARG A 112 -31.10 -11.01 -15.79
N VAL A 113 -32.30 -11.52 -15.96
CA VAL A 113 -32.57 -12.65 -16.89
C VAL A 113 -32.51 -12.13 -18.33
N VAL A 114 -31.61 -12.68 -19.12
CA VAL A 114 -31.36 -12.25 -20.51
C VAL A 114 -32.64 -12.36 -21.35
N GLY A 115 -32.96 -11.29 -22.05
CA GLY A 115 -34.17 -11.26 -22.91
C GLY A 115 -35.49 -11.01 -22.18
N THR A 116 -35.47 -10.65 -20.88
CA THR A 116 -36.65 -10.34 -20.09
C THR A 116 -36.48 -9.07 -19.27
N ASP A 117 -37.55 -8.62 -18.59
CA ASP A 117 -37.51 -7.50 -17.63
C ASP A 117 -37.27 -7.97 -16.17
N LEU A 118 -37.07 -9.28 -15.95
CA LEU A 118 -36.82 -9.84 -14.63
C LEU A 118 -35.43 -9.44 -14.14
N SER A 119 -35.36 -8.78 -12.99
CA SER A 119 -34.08 -8.37 -12.38
C SER A 119 -34.17 -8.29 -10.87
N ILE A 120 -33.01 -8.49 -10.20
CA ILE A 120 -32.84 -8.33 -8.76
C ILE A 120 -31.47 -7.70 -8.51
N THR A 121 -31.36 -6.83 -7.51
CA THR A 121 -30.09 -6.21 -7.19
C THR A 121 -29.28 -7.06 -6.20
N MET A 122 -27.97 -6.96 -6.26
CA MET A 122 -27.05 -7.53 -5.27
C MET A 122 -27.46 -7.11 -3.85
N ARG A 123 -27.83 -5.86 -3.67
CA ARG A 123 -28.30 -5.33 -2.38
C ARG A 123 -29.50 -6.11 -1.83
N VAL A 124 -30.50 -6.39 -2.66
CA VAL A 124 -31.69 -7.17 -2.25
C VAL A 124 -31.31 -8.57 -1.83
N LEU A 125 -30.35 -9.20 -2.53
CA LEU A 125 -29.83 -10.52 -2.15
C LEU A 125 -29.09 -10.50 -0.82
N ILE A 126 -28.29 -9.45 -0.56
CA ILE A 126 -27.55 -9.25 0.70
C ILE A 126 -28.53 -9.03 1.87
N GLU A 127 -29.53 -8.17 1.69
CA GLU A 127 -30.47 -7.81 2.75
C GLU A 127 -31.55 -8.89 3.01
N ARG A 128 -31.63 -9.89 2.16
CA ARG A 128 -32.65 -10.95 2.27
C ARG A 128 -32.31 -11.90 3.41
N LYS A 129 -33.32 -12.29 4.19
CA LYS A 129 -33.21 -13.38 5.16
C LYS A 129 -33.29 -14.71 4.44
N TRP A 130 -32.27 -15.52 4.60
CA TRP A 130 -32.19 -16.87 4.06
C TRP A 130 -32.48 -17.89 5.16
N ALA A 131 -32.90 -19.09 4.78
CA ALA A 131 -33.18 -20.18 5.71
C ALA A 131 -31.91 -20.86 6.26
N GLU A 132 -30.79 -20.65 5.62
CA GLU A 132 -29.48 -21.19 5.98
C GLU A 132 -28.94 -20.59 7.28
N ALA A 133 -28.15 -21.35 8.04
CA ALA A 133 -27.52 -20.91 9.28
C ALA A 133 -26.47 -19.80 9.07
N THR A 134 -25.85 -19.76 7.87
CA THR A 134 -24.92 -18.73 7.43
C THR A 134 -25.47 -18.11 6.15
N HIS A 135 -25.12 -16.86 5.88
CA HIS A 135 -25.57 -16.21 4.66
C HIS A 135 -24.99 -16.90 3.41
N PRO A 136 -25.79 -17.24 2.38
CA PRO A 136 -25.31 -18.01 1.23
C PRO A 136 -24.24 -17.27 0.39
N LEU A 137 -24.10 -15.97 0.56
CA LEU A 137 -23.05 -15.17 -0.07
C LEU A 137 -21.74 -15.15 0.74
N ASP A 138 -21.70 -15.62 2.00
CA ASP A 138 -20.47 -15.69 2.77
C ASP A 138 -19.40 -16.45 2.00
N THR A 139 -18.20 -15.87 1.94
CA THR A 139 -17.14 -16.38 1.07
C THR A 139 -15.78 -16.32 1.76
N ASN A 140 -15.08 -17.45 1.74
CA ASN A 140 -13.71 -17.56 2.24
C ASN A 140 -12.79 -17.93 1.07
N VAL A 141 -11.75 -17.13 0.88
CA VAL A 141 -10.79 -17.30 -0.22
C VAL A 141 -9.39 -17.46 0.33
N THR A 142 -8.66 -18.39 -0.25
CA THR A 142 -7.24 -18.58 0.01
C THR A 142 -6.47 -18.50 -1.30
N LEU A 143 -5.52 -17.58 -1.39
CA LEU A 143 -4.65 -17.42 -2.56
C LEU A 143 -3.17 -17.64 -2.21
N VAL A 144 -2.44 -18.16 -3.19
CA VAL A 144 -0.98 -18.14 -3.24
C VAL A 144 -0.60 -17.46 -4.56
N LEU A 145 0.00 -16.29 -4.46
CA LEU A 145 0.38 -15.49 -5.62
C LEU A 145 1.89 -15.38 -5.76
N ALA A 146 2.36 -15.22 -6.98
CA ALA A 146 3.75 -14.89 -7.27
C ALA A 146 4.08 -13.47 -6.77
N THR A 147 5.37 -13.22 -6.50
CA THR A 147 5.86 -11.90 -6.15
C THR A 147 5.81 -10.98 -7.37
N ALA A 148 5.28 -9.78 -7.21
CA ALA A 148 5.40 -8.70 -8.18
C ALA A 148 6.44 -7.70 -7.66
N PHE A 149 7.29 -7.21 -8.56
CA PHE A 149 8.36 -6.27 -8.23
C PHE A 149 8.02 -4.90 -8.84
N PRO A 150 7.94 -3.83 -8.00
CA PRO A 150 7.96 -2.48 -8.51
C PRO A 150 9.34 -2.17 -9.08
N SER A 151 9.43 -1.16 -9.93
CA SER A 151 10.68 -0.60 -10.43
C SER A 151 10.56 0.91 -10.53
N GLY A 152 11.68 1.62 -10.54
CA GLY A 152 11.66 3.07 -10.62
C GLY A 152 13.04 3.64 -10.84
N ALA A 153 13.07 4.96 -11.07
CA ALA A 153 14.27 5.76 -11.16
C ALA A 153 14.05 7.09 -10.45
N HIS A 154 14.96 7.44 -9.54
CA HIS A 154 14.92 8.69 -8.81
C HIS A 154 16.12 9.56 -9.14
N VAL A 155 15.91 10.86 -9.20
CA VAL A 155 16.94 11.87 -9.42
C VAL A 155 16.78 12.97 -8.38
N ALA A 156 17.88 13.37 -7.75
CA ALA A 156 17.90 14.48 -6.79
C ALA A 156 18.97 15.50 -7.17
N GLU A 157 18.67 16.76 -6.92
CA GLU A 157 19.58 17.86 -6.95
C GLU A 157 19.79 18.35 -5.52
N VAL A 158 21.04 18.43 -5.09
CA VAL A 158 21.42 18.91 -3.75
C VAL A 158 22.37 20.08 -3.86
N GLU A 159 22.28 20.98 -2.89
CA GLU A 159 23.21 22.09 -2.70
C GLU A 159 23.91 21.95 -1.35
N ILE A 160 25.22 22.23 -1.30
CA ILE A 160 26.03 22.10 -0.09
C ILE A 160 26.77 23.42 0.12
N ASP A 161 26.62 23.97 1.33
CA ASP A 161 27.43 25.07 1.79
C ASP A 161 28.82 24.54 2.30
N PRO A 162 29.92 24.82 1.62
CA PRO A 162 31.22 24.31 2.01
C PRO A 162 31.74 24.88 3.33
N ASP A 163 31.29 26.06 3.73
CA ASP A 163 31.74 26.71 4.95
C ASP A 163 31.13 26.11 6.22
N THR A 164 29.90 25.60 6.11
CA THR A 164 29.16 25.03 7.25
C THR A 164 28.94 23.52 7.14
N GLY A 165 29.05 22.95 5.94
CA GLY A 165 28.68 21.56 5.63
C GLY A 165 27.18 21.33 5.55
N ALA A 166 26.35 22.37 5.63
CA ALA A 166 24.91 22.22 5.48
C ALA A 166 24.58 21.78 4.06
N ALA A 167 23.69 20.81 3.96
CA ALA A 167 23.21 20.27 2.70
C ALA A 167 21.69 20.30 2.67
N TRP A 168 21.11 20.66 1.53
CA TRP A 168 19.66 20.63 1.31
C TRP A 168 19.32 20.15 -0.08
N ILE A 169 18.11 19.61 -0.20
CA ILE A 169 17.57 19.12 -1.46
C ILE A 169 16.94 20.31 -2.18
N VAL A 170 17.41 20.60 -3.40
CA VAL A 170 16.87 21.68 -4.24
C VAL A 170 15.68 21.17 -5.07
N ASN A 171 15.81 19.97 -5.61
CA ASN A 171 14.78 19.35 -6.45
C ASN A 171 14.84 17.83 -6.32
N TYR A 172 13.68 17.17 -6.50
CA TYR A 172 13.58 15.73 -6.46
C TYR A 172 12.54 15.23 -7.46
N VAL A 173 12.92 14.26 -8.28
CA VAL A 173 12.02 13.59 -9.22
C VAL A 173 12.05 12.10 -8.95
N ALA A 174 10.87 11.50 -8.79
CA ALA A 174 10.69 10.07 -8.64
C ALA A 174 9.75 9.54 -9.74
N ALA A 175 10.23 8.61 -10.54
CA ALA A 175 9.44 7.90 -11.55
C ALA A 175 9.31 6.44 -11.12
N ASP A 176 8.10 6.02 -10.74
CA ASP A 176 7.84 4.71 -10.16
C ASP A 176 6.78 3.92 -10.96
N ASP A 177 7.04 2.62 -11.09
CA ASP A 177 6.12 1.64 -11.63
C ASP A 177 5.49 0.85 -10.48
N CYS A 178 4.34 1.31 -10.01
CA CYS A 178 3.51 0.64 -9.01
C CYS A 178 2.43 -0.28 -9.63
N GLY A 179 2.54 -0.59 -10.93
CA GLY A 179 1.53 -1.34 -11.66
C GLY A 179 0.22 -0.57 -11.80
N THR A 180 -0.91 -1.27 -11.72
CA THR A 180 -2.22 -0.62 -11.70
C THR A 180 -2.45 0.09 -10.37
N ILE A 181 -2.70 1.40 -10.41
CA ILE A 181 -2.99 2.23 -9.24
C ILE A 181 -4.50 2.30 -9.02
N TYR A 182 -4.95 1.90 -7.85
CA TYR A 182 -6.37 1.94 -7.44
C TYR A 182 -6.76 3.24 -6.74
N ASN A 183 -5.79 3.95 -6.16
CA ASN A 183 -5.99 5.26 -5.56
C ASN A 183 -4.69 6.07 -5.66
N HIS A 184 -4.63 7.01 -6.60
CA HIS A 184 -3.45 7.83 -6.86
C HIS A 184 -3.01 8.65 -5.64
N LYS A 185 -3.97 9.24 -4.91
CA LYS A 185 -3.67 10.06 -3.73
C LYS A 185 -3.02 9.27 -2.60
N LEU A 186 -3.42 8.01 -2.41
CA LEU A 186 -2.80 7.14 -1.41
C LEU A 186 -1.39 6.69 -1.85
N VAL A 187 -1.18 6.36 -3.12
CA VAL A 187 0.15 6.01 -3.64
C VAL A 187 1.09 7.20 -3.53
N GLU A 188 0.64 8.40 -3.92
CA GLU A 188 1.39 9.64 -3.74
C GLU A 188 1.79 9.86 -2.28
N GLY A 189 0.85 9.68 -1.33
CA GLY A 189 1.13 9.77 0.11
C GLY A 189 2.14 8.72 0.60
N GLN A 190 2.11 7.50 0.08
CA GLN A 190 3.09 6.44 0.38
C GLN A 190 4.48 6.80 -0.16
N LEU A 191 4.57 7.31 -1.37
CA LEU A 191 5.84 7.74 -1.96
C LEU A 191 6.46 8.90 -1.18
N HIS A 192 5.70 9.96 -0.90
CA HIS A 192 6.17 11.07 -0.06
C HIS A 192 6.64 10.60 1.32
N GLY A 193 5.87 9.76 1.99
CA GLY A 193 6.23 9.20 3.29
C GLY A 193 7.52 8.36 3.24
N GLY A 194 7.67 7.53 2.21
CA GLY A 194 8.89 6.74 1.97
C GLY A 194 10.10 7.60 1.68
N LEU A 195 9.94 8.65 0.86
CA LEU A 195 11.01 9.62 0.58
C LEU A 195 11.49 10.30 1.87
N MET A 196 10.56 10.70 2.76
CA MET A 196 10.93 11.31 4.05
C MET A 196 11.73 10.38 4.96
N GLN A 197 11.43 9.08 4.97
CA GLN A 197 12.27 8.11 5.68
C GLN A 197 13.71 8.10 5.14
N GLY A 198 13.89 8.07 3.83
CA GLY A 198 15.21 8.10 3.22
C GLY A 198 15.95 9.42 3.49
N ILE A 199 15.26 10.57 3.40
CA ILE A 199 15.81 11.88 3.74
C ILE A 199 16.33 11.88 5.18
N GLY A 200 15.52 11.40 6.13
CA GLY A 200 15.91 11.31 7.53
C GLY A 200 17.16 10.47 7.73
N GLN A 201 17.20 9.28 7.14
CA GLN A 201 18.34 8.37 7.27
C GLN A 201 19.61 8.92 6.62
N VAL A 202 19.48 9.59 5.47
CA VAL A 202 20.63 10.15 4.75
C VAL A 202 21.23 11.37 5.48
N PHE A 203 20.39 12.25 6.03
CA PHE A 203 20.86 13.54 6.54
C PHE A 203 20.97 13.67 8.06
N GLY A 204 20.39 12.76 8.86
CA GLY A 204 20.44 13.00 10.29
C GLY A 204 20.09 11.86 11.24
N GLU A 205 19.23 10.91 10.88
CA GLU A 205 18.80 9.86 11.80
C GLU A 205 19.95 8.94 12.19
N GLN A 206 20.22 8.87 13.49
CA GLN A 206 21.27 8.02 14.05
C GLN A 206 20.91 7.56 15.46
N ILE A 207 21.04 6.27 15.71
CA ILE A 207 20.98 5.70 17.04
C ILE A 207 22.38 5.80 17.65
N ALA A 208 22.50 6.44 18.81
CA ALA A 208 23.75 6.62 19.53
C ALA A 208 23.66 6.02 20.93
N TYR A 209 24.66 5.21 21.27
CA TYR A 209 24.84 4.67 22.63
C TYR A 209 26.15 5.18 23.22
N ASP A 210 26.15 5.45 24.53
CA ASP A 210 27.39 5.67 25.29
C ASP A 210 28.23 4.38 25.28
N PRO A 211 29.47 4.42 24.81
CA PRO A 211 30.31 3.23 24.68
C PRO A 211 30.75 2.63 26.02
N GLY A 212 30.76 3.41 27.08
CA GLY A 212 31.18 2.96 28.42
C GLY A 212 30.07 2.35 29.25
N THR A 213 28.83 2.84 29.09
CA THR A 213 27.67 2.44 29.90
C THR A 213 26.60 1.71 29.14
N GLY A 214 26.57 1.77 27.80
CA GLY A 214 25.51 1.26 26.96
C GLY A 214 24.22 2.09 27.02
N GLN A 215 24.24 3.25 27.65
CA GLN A 215 23.08 4.15 27.71
C GLN A 215 22.71 4.66 26.33
N LEU A 216 21.42 4.56 25.96
CA LEU A 216 20.89 5.19 24.75
C LEU A 216 20.93 6.72 24.90
N LEU A 217 21.71 7.40 24.05
CA LEU A 217 21.87 8.85 24.06
C LEU A 217 20.81 9.54 23.19
N SER A 218 20.40 8.93 22.08
CA SER A 218 19.38 9.44 21.15
C SER A 218 17.94 8.98 21.51
N GLY A 219 17.63 8.90 22.81
CA GLY A 219 16.38 8.32 23.30
C GLY A 219 15.19 9.29 23.41
N SER A 220 15.36 10.55 23.03
CA SER A 220 14.32 11.57 23.07
C SER A 220 14.26 12.37 21.76
N PHE A 221 13.15 13.06 21.50
CA PHE A 221 13.04 13.97 20.33
C PHE A 221 13.93 15.22 20.43
N MET A 222 14.57 15.45 21.57
CA MET A 222 15.58 16.50 21.71
C MET A 222 16.95 16.07 21.16
N ASP A 223 17.22 14.77 21.20
CA ASP A 223 18.52 14.19 20.88
C ASP A 223 18.51 13.42 19.55
N TYR A 224 17.35 12.90 19.15
CA TYR A 224 17.15 12.17 17.90
C TYR A 224 16.73 13.13 16.79
N PHE A 225 17.48 13.13 15.68
CA PHE A 225 17.05 13.86 14.50
C PHE A 225 15.77 13.25 13.95
N MET A 226 14.72 14.05 13.87
CA MET A 226 13.46 13.67 13.24
C MET A 226 13.25 14.52 11.99
N PRO A 227 13.11 13.93 10.79
CA PRO A 227 12.82 14.70 9.59
C PRO A 227 11.46 15.42 9.72
N ARG A 228 11.42 16.65 9.23
CA ARG A 228 10.25 17.53 9.29
C ARG A 228 9.84 17.96 7.89
N ALA A 229 8.62 18.46 7.74
CA ALA A 229 8.05 18.85 6.46
C ALA A 229 8.88 19.90 5.69
N ASP A 230 9.64 20.74 6.40
CA ASP A 230 10.54 21.75 5.81
C ASP A 230 11.84 21.16 5.24
N HIS A 231 12.14 19.90 5.52
CA HIS A 231 13.25 19.18 4.87
C HIS A 231 12.85 18.59 3.51
N LEU A 232 11.57 18.62 3.18
CA LEU A 232 11.06 18.11 1.92
C LEU A 232 11.14 19.20 0.84
N ALA A 233 11.97 18.98 -0.18
CA ALA A 233 11.99 19.82 -1.38
C ALA A 233 10.69 19.66 -2.19
N PRO A 234 10.46 20.51 -3.20
CA PRO A 234 9.48 20.22 -4.22
C PRO A 234 9.77 18.85 -4.86
N ILE A 235 8.79 17.94 -4.81
CA ILE A 235 8.89 16.59 -5.39
C ILE A 235 7.99 16.50 -6.60
N THR A 236 8.55 16.02 -7.71
CA THR A 236 7.77 15.62 -8.88
C THR A 236 7.65 14.10 -8.90
N LEU A 237 6.44 13.59 -8.79
CA LEU A 237 6.13 12.18 -8.94
C LEU A 237 5.65 11.89 -10.36
N ILE A 238 6.21 10.87 -10.99
CA ILE A 238 5.86 10.42 -12.34
C ILE A 238 5.36 8.98 -12.24
N ASP A 239 4.12 8.76 -12.64
CA ASP A 239 3.56 7.42 -12.74
C ASP A 239 4.05 6.75 -14.05
N CYS A 240 4.78 5.66 -13.91
CA CYS A 240 5.28 4.82 -15.00
C CYS A 240 4.63 3.42 -14.96
N GLY A 241 3.43 3.30 -14.38
CA GLY A 241 2.77 2.04 -14.08
C GLY A 241 2.56 1.13 -15.29
N VAL A 242 3.12 -0.09 -15.20
CA VAL A 242 2.89 -1.20 -16.12
C VAL A 242 2.18 -2.32 -15.36
N PRO A 243 0.95 -2.71 -15.72
CA PRO A 243 0.22 -3.74 -15.01
C PRO A 243 1.01 -5.04 -14.86
N SER A 244 1.04 -5.57 -13.65
CA SER A 244 1.71 -6.85 -13.36
C SER A 244 0.88 -8.03 -13.90
N PRO A 245 1.48 -8.98 -14.64
CA PRO A 245 0.77 -10.15 -15.13
C PRO A 245 0.57 -11.24 -14.06
N VAL A 246 1.21 -11.13 -12.88
CA VAL A 246 1.25 -12.22 -11.89
C VAL A 246 0.15 -12.13 -10.83
N ASN A 247 -0.71 -11.11 -10.89
CA ASN A 247 -1.89 -11.00 -10.05
C ASN A 247 -3.08 -10.39 -10.81
N PRO A 248 -4.32 -10.69 -10.42
CA PRO A 248 -5.51 -10.28 -11.16
C PRO A 248 -5.79 -8.76 -11.09
N LEU A 249 -5.12 -8.04 -10.22
CA LEU A 249 -5.26 -6.60 -10.06
C LEU A 249 -4.28 -5.81 -10.92
N GLY A 250 -3.25 -6.46 -11.47
CA GLY A 250 -2.17 -5.76 -12.17
C GLY A 250 -1.32 -4.87 -11.25
N ALA A 251 -1.53 -4.94 -9.93
CA ALA A 251 -0.84 -4.09 -8.97
C ALA A 251 0.60 -4.54 -8.71
N LYS A 252 1.46 -3.59 -8.35
CA LYS A 252 2.79 -3.78 -7.79
C LYS A 252 2.88 -3.06 -6.45
N GLY A 253 3.95 -3.29 -5.69
CA GLY A 253 4.15 -2.63 -4.41
C GLY A 253 4.46 -1.15 -4.55
N ALA A 254 3.98 -0.32 -3.62
CA ALA A 254 4.28 1.11 -3.56
C ALA A 254 4.85 1.54 -2.20
N GLY A 255 4.57 0.76 -1.13
CA GLY A 255 4.86 1.17 0.25
C GLY A 255 6.32 1.45 0.56
N GLU A 256 7.25 0.73 -0.06
CA GLU A 256 8.70 0.87 0.19
C GLU A 256 9.44 1.59 -0.95
N ALA A 257 8.77 1.91 -2.06
CA ALA A 257 9.40 2.47 -3.26
C ALA A 257 10.14 3.79 -2.95
N GLY A 258 9.50 4.71 -2.24
CA GLY A 258 10.08 5.98 -1.83
C GLY A 258 11.35 5.81 -0.99
N ALA A 259 11.34 4.96 0.03
CA ALA A 259 12.50 4.74 0.90
C ALA A 259 13.64 4.02 0.14
N THR A 260 13.30 3.01 -0.67
CA THR A 260 14.28 2.26 -1.45
C THR A 260 15.00 3.14 -2.46
N GLY A 261 14.28 4.02 -3.14
CA GLY A 261 14.84 4.93 -4.14
C GLY A 261 15.61 6.11 -3.54
N SER A 262 15.10 6.71 -2.45
CA SER A 262 15.66 7.97 -1.93
C SER A 262 17.04 7.84 -1.29
N ILE A 263 17.30 6.78 -0.54
CA ILE A 263 18.57 6.61 0.17
C ILE A 263 19.75 6.63 -0.81
N PRO A 264 19.83 5.75 -1.83
CA PRO A 264 20.94 5.78 -2.77
C PRO A 264 20.96 7.03 -3.64
N THR A 265 19.80 7.56 -4.02
CA THR A 265 19.71 8.76 -4.86
C THR A 265 20.31 9.97 -4.14
N LEU A 266 19.91 10.22 -2.90
CA LEU A 266 20.44 11.34 -2.11
C LEU A 266 21.91 11.16 -1.75
N ALA A 267 22.31 9.93 -1.41
CA ALA A 267 23.72 9.64 -1.13
C ALA A 267 24.60 9.91 -2.36
N ASN A 268 24.16 9.48 -3.54
CA ASN A 268 24.87 9.74 -4.79
C ASN A 268 24.92 11.24 -5.11
N ALA A 269 23.82 11.98 -4.94
CA ALA A 269 23.77 13.41 -5.19
C ALA A 269 24.72 14.20 -4.27
N VAL A 270 24.76 13.85 -2.97
CA VAL A 270 25.72 14.46 -2.03
C VAL A 270 27.16 14.18 -2.42
N LEU A 271 27.50 12.94 -2.77
CA LEU A 271 28.86 12.57 -3.18
C LEU A 271 29.25 13.21 -4.51
N ASP A 272 28.31 13.38 -5.43
CA ASP A 272 28.53 14.09 -6.69
C ASP A 272 28.82 15.58 -6.44
N ALA A 273 28.02 16.23 -5.60
CA ALA A 273 28.23 17.63 -5.20
C ALA A 273 29.59 17.86 -4.50
N LEU A 274 30.10 16.86 -3.78
CA LEU A 274 31.40 16.91 -3.08
C LEU A 274 32.58 16.53 -3.99
N ALA A 275 32.34 15.90 -5.13
CA ALA A 275 33.40 15.43 -6.04
C ALA A 275 34.35 16.54 -6.54
N PRO A 276 33.89 17.76 -6.89
CA PRO A 276 34.77 18.86 -7.26
C PRO A 276 35.76 19.30 -6.15
N LEU A 277 35.39 19.04 -4.89
CA LEU A 277 36.21 19.27 -3.73
C LEU A 277 37.16 18.10 -3.38
N ASN A 278 37.27 17.09 -4.29
CA ASN A 278 38.03 15.84 -4.11
C ASN A 278 37.59 14.99 -2.92
N VAL A 279 36.35 15.09 -2.47
CA VAL A 279 35.76 14.22 -1.46
C VAL A 279 35.03 13.10 -2.20
N ARG A 280 35.44 11.86 -1.96
CA ARG A 280 34.90 10.68 -2.65
C ARG A 280 34.10 9.75 -1.75
N GLN A 281 34.20 9.92 -0.45
CA GLN A 281 33.55 9.09 0.53
C GLN A 281 33.23 9.89 1.78
N VAL A 282 32.02 9.76 2.26
CA VAL A 282 31.55 10.25 3.57
C VAL A 282 30.60 9.18 4.11
N GLU A 283 30.66 8.90 5.40
CA GLU A 283 29.73 7.98 6.04
C GLU A 283 28.40 8.67 6.36
N MET A 284 27.28 7.96 6.07
CA MET A 284 25.96 8.45 6.49
C MET A 284 25.79 8.36 8.03
N PRO A 285 24.91 9.18 8.59
CA PRO A 285 24.20 10.29 7.99
C PRO A 285 25.13 11.44 7.60
N PHE A 286 24.83 12.11 6.49
CA PHE A 286 25.58 13.27 5.99
C PHE A 286 25.23 14.52 6.81
N THR A 287 25.57 14.51 8.08
CA THR A 287 25.38 15.68 8.93
C THR A 287 26.31 16.83 8.49
N PRO A 288 25.92 18.09 8.76
CA PRO A 288 26.78 19.25 8.46
C PRO A 288 28.20 19.08 8.98
N GLU A 289 28.36 18.55 10.18
CA GLU A 289 29.68 18.29 10.78
C GLU A 289 30.50 17.28 9.96
N ARG A 290 29.90 16.18 9.54
CA ARG A 290 30.60 15.13 8.75
C ARG A 290 30.99 15.64 7.37
N ILE A 291 30.10 16.37 6.69
CA ILE A 291 30.40 17.00 5.40
C ILE A 291 31.53 18.02 5.57
N TRP A 292 31.42 18.92 6.56
CA TRP A 292 32.43 19.92 6.81
C TRP A 292 33.82 19.31 7.09
N ARG A 293 33.89 18.29 7.94
CA ARG A 293 35.14 17.54 8.21
C ARG A 293 35.72 16.92 6.96
N ALA A 294 34.88 16.30 6.12
CA ALA A 294 35.33 15.68 4.88
C ALA A 294 35.92 16.70 3.87
N ILE A 295 35.42 17.95 3.89
CA ILE A 295 35.93 19.02 3.05
C ILE A 295 37.26 19.57 3.61
N HIS A 296 37.36 19.79 4.94
CA HIS A 296 38.44 20.58 5.56
C HIS A 296 39.50 19.73 6.26
N GLN A 297 39.20 18.55 6.73
CA GLN A 297 40.11 17.66 7.45
C GLN A 297 40.53 16.49 6.54
N ARG A 298 41.29 16.80 5.47
CA ARG A 298 41.87 15.79 4.60
C ARG A 298 42.98 15.06 5.37
N THR A 299 42.77 13.77 5.71
CA THR A 299 43.85 12.86 6.15
C THR A 299 44.58 12.29 4.97
#